data_063c1ee44110972f938f66f49c92c59d
#
_entry.id   063c1ee44110972f938f66f49c92c59d
#
_cell.length_a   1.000
_cell.length_b   1.000
_cell.length_c   1.000
_cell.angle_alpha   90.00
_cell.angle_beta   90.00
_cell.angle_gamma   90.00
#
_symmetry.space_group_name_H-M   'P 1'
#
loop_
_entity.id
_entity.type
_entity.pdbx_description
1 polymer ?
#
loop_
_entity_poly.entity_id
_entity_poly.type
_entity_poly.pdbx_seq_one_letter_code
_entity_poly.pdbx_strand_id
1 'polypeptide(L)'
;DKNISYLGQGGIGLPNRNYYTEANKKEILKAYQTHIAKIFIMAGNSEEKSLEAALSVVKFETKLAESMLTPAKMRIPELTYNKLSFNNVIKSFGTFDFRYYLSKIGAQTPDSIIVSNPDFITTLAACIETESLQTWKYYLQWNVLNHYAGHLNKAFVDQNFDFYGRTLKGKKEQKPLNEYAIDEITNLEIGELLGKAFVEKYYSAAAQKRVNELVDNLLVVFRERIDKLDWMTPATKKQARNKLDSIGRKLGFPERWEDYSSLTFNPEDYIGNIKLMARYSNQKNLAELNKPVDKEKWGMPAHMVNAYYHPLLNEIAFPAGIMQPPFFDVESED
;
A
#
# COMPACT_ATOMS: atom_id res chain seq x y z
N ASP A 1 -19.18 -1.81 -13.50
CA ASP A 1 -18.31 -1.49 -12.37
C ASP A 1 -17.39 -0.34 -12.77
N LYS A 2 -17.18 0.64 -11.86
CA LYS A 2 -16.33 1.81 -12.07
C LYS A 2 -15.40 2.00 -10.89
N ASN A 3 -14.25 2.57 -11.13
CA ASN A 3 -13.33 2.98 -10.07
C ASN A 3 -13.96 4.11 -9.24
N ILE A 4 -13.82 4.03 -7.93
CA ILE A 4 -14.35 5.00 -6.98
C ILE A 4 -13.25 5.41 -6.01
N SER A 5 -13.31 6.67 -5.54
CA SER A 5 -12.36 7.17 -4.55
C SER A 5 -12.61 6.57 -3.17
N TYR A 6 -11.53 6.30 -2.46
CA TYR A 6 -11.52 5.91 -1.04
C TYR A 6 -10.81 6.97 -0.21
N LEU A 7 -11.39 7.31 0.95
CA LEU A 7 -10.71 8.03 2.01
C LEU A 7 -10.47 7.08 3.16
N GLY A 8 -9.19 6.83 3.41
CA GLY A 8 -8.72 5.94 4.48
C GLY A 8 -8.14 6.69 5.66
N GLN A 9 -7.96 5.97 6.76
CA GLN A 9 -7.13 6.42 7.87
C GLN A 9 -5.64 6.31 7.52
N GLY A 10 -4.81 7.21 8.05
CA GLY A 10 -3.37 7.23 7.78
C GLY A 10 -2.66 8.36 8.47
N GLY A 11 -1.44 8.70 8.01
CA GLY A 11 -0.69 9.83 8.55
C GLY A 11 0.03 9.56 9.86
N ILE A 12 0.36 8.30 10.17
CA ILE A 12 1.20 7.91 11.30
C ILE A 12 2.45 7.19 10.80
N GLY A 13 3.59 7.41 11.46
CA GLY A 13 4.87 6.84 11.03
C GLY A 13 5.16 5.44 11.56
N LEU A 14 4.41 4.95 12.55
CA LEU A 14 4.47 3.57 13.03
C LEU A 14 3.42 2.69 12.33
N PRO A 15 3.56 1.36 12.29
CA PRO A 15 2.76 0.49 11.43
C PRO A 15 1.24 0.53 11.62
N ASN A 16 0.76 0.81 12.83
CA ASN A 16 -0.66 0.92 13.15
C ASN A 16 -0.89 1.61 14.49
N ARG A 17 -2.16 1.87 14.82
CA ARG A 17 -2.58 2.57 16.03
C ARG A 17 -2.07 1.93 17.35
N ASN A 18 -1.89 0.61 17.38
CA ASN A 18 -1.55 -0.10 18.61
C ASN A 18 -0.19 0.36 19.17
N TYR A 19 0.73 0.77 18.30
CA TYR A 19 2.04 1.32 18.71
C TYR A 19 1.93 2.63 19.49
N TYR A 20 0.83 3.36 19.37
CA TYR A 20 0.57 4.63 20.06
C TYR A 20 -0.30 4.44 21.32
N THR A 21 -1.13 3.40 21.36
CA THR A 21 -2.21 3.26 22.35
C THR A 21 -1.99 2.13 23.36
N GLU A 22 -1.12 1.15 23.07
CA GLU A 22 -0.90 -0.01 23.93
C GLU A 22 0.29 0.17 24.86
N ALA A 23 0.11 -0.19 26.13
CA ALA A 23 1.13 -0.03 27.17
C ALA A 23 2.44 -0.80 26.87
N ASN A 24 2.35 -1.97 26.24
CA ASN A 24 3.49 -2.80 25.85
C ASN A 24 4.30 -2.24 24.67
N LYS A 25 3.85 -1.15 24.04
CA LYS A 25 4.52 -0.48 22.93
C LYS A 25 5.23 0.83 23.33
N LYS A 26 5.17 1.23 24.59
CA LYS A 26 5.74 2.50 25.05
C LYS A 26 7.24 2.66 24.74
N GLU A 27 8.02 1.60 24.86
CA GLU A 27 9.46 1.67 24.57
C GLU A 27 9.71 1.90 23.07
N ILE A 28 8.91 1.28 22.19
CA ILE A 28 8.99 1.52 20.75
C ILE A 28 8.58 2.96 20.41
N LEU A 29 7.53 3.48 21.04
CA LEU A 29 7.07 4.85 20.83
C LEU A 29 8.14 5.86 21.28
N LYS A 30 8.82 5.62 22.41
CA LYS A 30 9.94 6.43 22.87
C LYS A 30 11.14 6.37 21.91
N ALA A 31 11.46 5.18 21.42
CA ALA A 31 12.52 5.03 20.41
C ALA A 31 12.17 5.76 19.10
N TYR A 32 10.90 5.73 18.71
CA TYR A 32 10.38 6.47 17.57
C TYR A 32 10.54 8.00 17.75
N GLN A 33 10.17 8.54 18.92
CA GLN A 33 10.38 9.95 19.24
C GLN A 33 11.86 10.32 19.15
N THR A 34 12.75 9.48 19.65
CA THR A 34 14.21 9.70 19.55
C THR A 34 14.68 9.68 18.08
N HIS A 35 14.12 8.76 17.27
CA HIS A 35 14.41 8.72 15.84
C HIS A 35 13.99 10.00 15.12
N ILE A 36 12.80 10.51 15.38
CA ILE A 36 12.31 11.78 14.83
C ILE A 36 13.29 12.90 15.17
N ALA A 37 13.65 13.06 16.46
CA ALA A 37 14.58 14.11 16.89
C ALA A 37 15.92 14.04 16.15
N LYS A 38 16.51 12.84 16.00
CA LYS A 38 17.77 12.64 15.27
C LYS A 38 17.65 13.07 13.80
N ILE A 39 16.57 12.70 13.12
CA ILE A 39 16.34 13.09 11.72
C ILE A 39 16.20 14.61 11.59
N PHE A 40 15.51 15.29 12.53
CA PHE A 40 15.42 16.75 12.52
C PHE A 40 16.78 17.43 12.76
N ILE A 41 17.63 16.91 13.67
CA ILE A 41 19.00 17.39 13.88
C ILE A 41 19.82 17.24 12.59
N MET A 42 19.75 16.07 11.95
CA MET A 42 20.44 15.81 10.69
C MET A 42 19.96 16.71 9.54
N ALA A 43 18.71 17.17 9.61
CA ALA A 43 18.15 18.16 8.68
C ALA A 43 18.53 19.61 9.02
N GLY A 44 19.44 19.84 10.01
CA GLY A 44 20.01 21.16 10.34
C GLY A 44 19.27 21.93 11.43
N ASN A 45 18.34 21.31 12.15
CA ASN A 45 17.68 21.95 13.29
C ASN A 45 18.55 21.85 14.56
N SER A 46 18.40 22.79 15.49
CA SER A 46 19.02 22.69 16.82
C SER A 46 18.44 21.49 17.59
N GLU A 47 19.21 20.96 18.55
CA GLU A 47 18.77 19.85 19.40
C GLU A 47 17.45 20.16 20.13
N GLU A 48 17.35 21.36 20.73
CA GLU A 48 16.16 21.81 21.45
C GLU A 48 14.90 21.78 20.54
N LYS A 49 14.98 22.41 19.35
CA LYS A 49 13.87 22.41 18.39
C LYS A 49 13.52 21.03 17.88
N SER A 50 14.53 20.17 17.72
CA SER A 50 14.33 18.80 17.25
C SER A 50 13.61 17.93 18.28
N LEU A 51 13.90 18.10 19.57
CA LEU A 51 13.21 17.45 20.65
C LEU A 51 11.75 17.94 20.77
N GLU A 52 11.54 19.26 20.66
CA GLU A 52 10.21 19.87 20.62
C GLU A 52 9.37 19.32 19.43
N ALA A 53 9.96 19.32 18.23
CA ALA A 53 9.31 18.79 17.03
C ALA A 53 8.94 17.32 17.18
N ALA A 54 9.85 16.49 17.70
CA ALA A 54 9.60 15.07 17.92
C ALA A 54 8.46 14.82 18.90
N LEU A 55 8.42 15.56 20.00
CA LEU A 55 7.33 15.47 20.96
C LEU A 55 5.98 15.89 20.34
N SER A 56 5.99 17.01 19.60
CA SER A 56 4.81 17.53 18.92
C SER A 56 4.25 16.53 17.88
N VAL A 57 5.15 15.95 17.05
CA VAL A 57 4.75 14.95 16.04
C VAL A 57 4.16 13.70 16.70
N VAL A 58 4.82 13.12 17.72
CA VAL A 58 4.33 11.92 18.39
C VAL A 58 2.97 12.18 19.06
N LYS A 59 2.80 13.35 19.70
CA LYS A 59 1.52 13.74 20.31
C LYS A 59 0.41 13.87 19.26
N PHE A 60 0.70 14.48 18.12
CA PHE A 60 -0.26 14.65 17.04
C PHE A 60 -0.63 13.31 16.40
N GLU A 61 0.35 12.45 16.08
CA GLU A 61 0.11 11.11 15.55
C GLU A 61 -0.66 10.22 16.53
N THR A 62 -0.40 10.35 17.84
CA THR A 62 -1.18 9.63 18.86
C THR A 62 -2.65 10.04 18.82
N LYS A 63 -2.93 11.34 18.71
CA LYS A 63 -4.31 11.85 18.58
C LYS A 63 -5.02 11.28 17.36
N LEU A 64 -4.33 11.18 16.20
CA LEU A 64 -4.86 10.53 15.02
C LEU A 64 -5.08 9.02 15.26
N ALA A 65 -4.10 8.34 15.85
CA ALA A 65 -4.12 6.90 16.10
C ALA A 65 -5.28 6.47 17.02
N GLU A 66 -5.66 7.30 18.00
CA GLU A 66 -6.77 7.02 18.91
C GLU A 66 -8.11 6.84 18.18
N SER A 67 -8.33 7.55 17.09
CA SER A 67 -9.53 7.45 16.25
C SER A 67 -9.45 6.38 15.15
N MET A 68 -8.28 5.75 14.96
CA MET A 68 -8.11 4.72 13.94
C MET A 68 -8.73 3.38 14.34
N LEU A 69 -9.22 2.65 13.36
CA LEU A 69 -9.59 1.23 13.50
C LEU A 69 -8.33 0.38 13.68
N THR A 70 -8.44 -0.69 14.49
CA THR A 70 -7.38 -1.69 14.60
C THR A 70 -7.21 -2.46 13.29
N PRO A 71 -6.02 -3.08 13.03
CA PRO A 71 -5.81 -3.90 11.83
C PRO A 71 -6.87 -5.00 11.62
N ALA A 72 -7.37 -5.59 12.71
CA ALA A 72 -8.43 -6.58 12.63
C ALA A 72 -9.78 -5.97 12.19
N LYS A 73 -10.14 -4.82 12.74
CA LYS A 73 -11.38 -4.11 12.36
C LYS A 73 -11.34 -3.57 10.94
N MET A 74 -10.17 -3.19 10.42
CA MET A 74 -10.00 -2.77 9.03
C MET A 74 -10.30 -3.87 8.00
N ARG A 75 -10.39 -5.13 8.42
CA ARG A 75 -10.75 -6.27 7.56
C ARG A 75 -12.23 -6.57 7.55
N ILE A 76 -13.05 -5.82 8.27
CA ILE A 76 -14.50 -6.02 8.36
C ILE A 76 -15.17 -5.04 7.38
N PRO A 77 -15.73 -5.52 6.25
CA PRO A 77 -16.32 -4.66 5.22
C PRO A 77 -17.43 -3.75 5.74
N GLU A 78 -18.25 -4.24 6.67
CA GLU A 78 -19.36 -3.51 7.28
C GLU A 78 -18.90 -2.26 8.03
N LEU A 79 -17.65 -2.25 8.53
CA LEU A 79 -17.05 -1.10 9.20
C LEU A 79 -16.37 -0.15 8.21
N THR A 80 -15.85 -0.67 7.11
CA THR A 80 -14.96 0.07 6.21
C THR A 80 -15.59 0.49 4.88
N TYR A 81 -16.78 0.01 4.57
CA TYR A 81 -17.51 0.39 3.36
C TYR A 81 -18.61 1.41 3.67
N ASN A 82 -18.24 2.67 3.89
CA ASN A 82 -19.20 3.76 4.12
C ASN A 82 -19.24 4.65 2.88
N LYS A 83 -20.12 4.33 1.92
CA LYS A 83 -20.30 5.12 0.70
C LYS A 83 -21.12 6.37 1.00
N LEU A 84 -20.48 7.53 0.89
CA LEU A 84 -21.08 8.83 1.11
C LEU A 84 -21.12 9.65 -0.17
N SER A 85 -22.17 10.47 -0.34
CA SER A 85 -22.15 11.50 -1.38
C SER A 85 -21.02 12.49 -1.14
N PHE A 86 -20.46 13.06 -2.20
CA PHE A 86 -19.39 14.04 -2.08
C PHE A 86 -19.76 15.22 -1.16
N ASN A 87 -21.00 15.69 -1.23
CA ASN A 87 -21.48 16.78 -0.37
C ASN A 87 -21.50 16.39 1.12
N ASN A 88 -21.79 15.12 1.46
CA ASN A 88 -21.71 14.64 2.84
C ASN A 88 -20.26 14.55 3.32
N VAL A 89 -19.34 14.12 2.45
CA VAL A 89 -17.91 14.10 2.77
C VAL A 89 -17.39 15.51 3.06
N ILE A 90 -17.73 16.50 2.23
CA ILE A 90 -17.34 17.90 2.47
C ILE A 90 -17.81 18.38 3.85
N LYS A 91 -19.07 18.09 4.21
CA LYS A 91 -19.59 18.45 5.53
C LYS A 91 -18.80 17.83 6.69
N SER A 92 -18.25 16.63 6.49
CA SER A 92 -17.43 15.96 7.51
C SER A 92 -16.07 16.63 7.74
N PHE A 93 -15.58 17.44 6.79
CA PHE A 93 -14.32 18.18 6.92
C PHE A 93 -14.48 19.59 7.56
N GLY A 94 -15.68 19.97 7.96
CA GLY A 94 -15.90 21.27 8.62
C GLY A 94 -15.48 22.44 7.75
N THR A 95 -14.55 23.26 8.24
CA THR A 95 -14.03 24.45 7.56
C THR A 95 -12.97 24.14 6.50
N PHE A 96 -12.45 22.92 6.43
CA PHE A 96 -11.44 22.55 5.44
C PHE A 96 -12.03 22.48 4.03
N ASP A 97 -11.49 23.27 3.11
CA ASP A 97 -11.93 23.27 1.71
C ASP A 97 -11.42 22.04 0.95
N PHE A 98 -12.13 20.93 1.09
CA PHE A 98 -11.81 19.68 0.42
C PHE A 98 -11.92 19.78 -1.11
N ARG A 99 -12.77 20.68 -1.67
CA ARG A 99 -12.84 20.91 -3.13
C ARG A 99 -11.58 21.58 -3.64
N TYR A 100 -11.10 22.59 -2.92
CA TYR A 100 -9.84 23.24 -3.23
C TYR A 100 -8.68 22.26 -3.19
N TYR A 101 -8.62 21.42 -2.14
CA TYR A 101 -7.61 20.37 -2.05
C TYR A 101 -7.61 19.45 -3.28
N LEU A 102 -8.77 18.89 -3.66
CA LEU A 102 -8.89 18.02 -4.84
C LEU A 102 -8.42 18.74 -6.12
N SER A 103 -8.78 20.01 -6.29
CA SER A 103 -8.34 20.80 -7.43
C SER A 103 -6.82 20.95 -7.50
N LYS A 104 -6.16 21.11 -6.34
CA LYS A 104 -4.70 21.26 -6.26
C LYS A 104 -3.93 20.00 -6.53
N ILE A 105 -4.47 18.84 -6.19
CA ILE A 105 -3.85 17.55 -6.54
C ILE A 105 -4.23 17.08 -7.96
N GLY A 106 -5.05 17.83 -8.70
CA GLY A 106 -5.49 17.46 -10.05
C GLY A 106 -6.60 16.40 -10.10
N ALA A 107 -7.26 16.14 -8.98
CA ALA A 107 -8.36 15.18 -8.91
C ALA A 107 -9.67 15.78 -9.43
N GLN A 108 -10.42 15.00 -10.20
CA GLN A 108 -11.80 15.33 -10.54
C GLN A 108 -12.70 15.24 -9.30
N THR A 109 -13.76 16.02 -9.26
CA THR A 109 -14.77 15.92 -8.21
C THR A 109 -15.57 14.62 -8.38
N PRO A 110 -15.50 13.68 -7.41
CA PRO A 110 -16.27 12.44 -7.48
C PRO A 110 -17.73 12.67 -7.08
N ASP A 111 -18.65 11.85 -7.59
CA ASP A 111 -20.07 11.86 -7.14
C ASP A 111 -20.20 11.34 -5.70
N SER A 112 -19.41 10.34 -5.37
CA SER A 112 -19.39 9.68 -4.06
C SER A 112 -18.00 9.15 -3.73
N ILE A 113 -17.74 9.00 -2.44
CA ILE A 113 -16.48 8.51 -1.87
C ILE A 113 -16.81 7.41 -0.86
N ILE A 114 -16.00 6.37 -0.82
CA ILE A 114 -16.06 5.38 0.26
C ILE A 114 -15.11 5.86 1.37
N VAL A 115 -15.68 6.11 2.54
CA VAL A 115 -14.93 6.50 3.74
C VAL A 115 -14.70 5.27 4.60
N SER A 116 -13.46 4.82 4.71
CA SER A 116 -13.15 3.58 5.45
C SER A 116 -13.18 3.76 6.97
N ASN A 117 -13.09 4.99 7.46
CA ASN A 117 -13.22 5.30 8.89
C ASN A 117 -13.76 6.72 9.07
N PRO A 118 -15.09 6.90 9.24
CA PRO A 118 -15.69 8.22 9.45
C PRO A 118 -15.20 8.93 10.73
N ASP A 119 -14.95 8.21 11.80
CA ASP A 119 -14.46 8.79 13.07
C ASP A 119 -13.08 9.40 12.91
N PHE A 120 -12.22 8.76 12.10
CA PHE A 120 -10.91 9.31 11.75
C PHE A 120 -11.03 10.63 11.00
N ILE A 121 -11.94 10.73 10.02
CA ILE A 121 -12.16 11.97 9.25
C ILE A 121 -12.66 13.09 10.15
N THR A 122 -13.56 12.78 11.08
CA THR A 122 -14.05 13.75 12.10
C THR A 122 -12.89 14.23 12.97
N THR A 123 -12.04 13.32 13.45
CA THR A 123 -10.87 13.68 14.26
C THR A 123 -9.88 14.53 13.47
N LEU A 124 -9.61 14.17 12.20
CA LEU A 124 -8.73 14.95 11.33
C LEU A 124 -9.26 16.36 11.10
N ALA A 125 -10.56 16.52 10.83
CA ALA A 125 -11.20 17.81 10.67
C ALA A 125 -11.06 18.66 11.95
N ALA A 126 -11.31 18.08 13.12
CA ALA A 126 -11.11 18.77 14.39
C ALA A 126 -9.62 19.16 14.60
N CYS A 127 -8.67 18.32 14.21
CA CYS A 127 -7.25 18.66 14.28
C CYS A 127 -6.90 19.84 13.35
N ILE A 128 -7.49 19.92 12.15
CA ILE A 128 -7.27 21.04 11.23
C ILE A 128 -7.70 22.37 11.86
N GLU A 129 -8.77 22.37 12.64
CA GLU A 129 -9.31 23.56 13.30
C GLU A 129 -8.59 23.93 14.60
N THR A 130 -8.11 22.93 15.36
CA THR A 130 -7.65 23.14 16.73
C THR A 130 -6.15 23.10 16.94
N GLU A 131 -5.42 22.39 16.06
CA GLU A 131 -3.97 22.29 16.22
C GLU A 131 -3.25 23.55 15.73
N SER A 132 -2.15 23.90 16.41
CA SER A 132 -1.35 25.07 16.05
C SER A 132 -0.70 24.92 14.67
N LEU A 133 -0.48 26.05 14.00
CA LEU A 133 0.28 26.06 12.74
C LEU A 133 1.70 25.46 12.93
N GLN A 134 2.30 25.60 14.11
CA GLN A 134 3.61 25.04 14.40
C GLN A 134 3.55 23.52 14.48
N THR A 135 2.51 22.92 15.08
CA THR A 135 2.28 21.47 15.07
C THR A 135 2.19 20.94 13.64
N TRP A 136 1.41 21.61 12.77
CA TRP A 136 1.29 21.24 11.36
C TRP A 136 2.61 21.36 10.61
N LYS A 137 3.41 22.38 10.85
CA LYS A 137 4.74 22.54 10.23
C LYS A 137 5.68 21.39 10.63
N TYR A 138 5.75 21.04 11.91
CA TYR A 138 6.56 19.91 12.37
C TYR A 138 6.08 18.58 11.78
N TYR A 139 4.77 18.35 11.80
CA TYR A 139 4.19 17.13 11.27
C TYR A 139 4.43 16.96 9.76
N LEU A 140 4.18 17.99 8.95
CA LEU A 140 4.40 17.94 7.51
C LEU A 140 5.89 17.82 7.17
N GLN A 141 6.75 18.55 7.87
CA GLN A 141 8.20 18.43 7.72
C GLN A 141 8.68 17.02 8.07
N TRP A 142 8.17 16.44 9.14
CA TRP A 142 8.44 15.04 9.50
C TRP A 142 8.04 14.07 8.40
N ASN A 143 6.83 14.18 7.87
CA ASN A 143 6.36 13.29 6.80
C ASN A 143 7.28 13.35 5.57
N VAL A 144 7.72 14.55 5.18
CA VAL A 144 8.68 14.70 4.07
C VAL A 144 10.02 14.06 4.40
N LEU A 145 10.60 14.37 5.56
CA LEU A 145 11.90 13.83 5.98
C LEU A 145 11.85 12.31 6.11
N ASN A 146 10.82 11.76 6.73
CA ASN A 146 10.65 10.33 6.92
C ASN A 146 10.49 9.59 5.58
N HIS A 147 9.72 10.16 4.65
CA HIS A 147 9.53 9.59 3.32
C HIS A 147 10.85 9.51 2.53
N TYR A 148 11.67 10.57 2.58
CA TYR A 148 12.91 10.62 1.82
C TYR A 148 14.14 10.10 2.58
N ALA A 149 14.07 9.84 3.88
CA ALA A 149 15.25 9.45 4.69
C ALA A 149 16.00 8.23 4.13
N GLY A 150 15.28 7.25 3.57
CA GLY A 150 15.86 6.08 2.93
C GLY A 150 16.58 6.37 1.59
N HIS A 151 16.39 7.56 1.02
CA HIS A 151 16.87 7.94 -0.31
C HIS A 151 17.91 9.07 -0.25
N LEU A 152 18.21 9.60 0.94
CA LEU A 152 19.20 10.66 1.15
C LEU A 152 20.62 10.11 1.31
N ASN A 153 21.52 10.89 1.89
CA ASN A 153 22.88 10.44 2.14
C ASN A 153 22.94 9.30 3.17
N LYS A 154 24.10 8.63 3.23
CA LYS A 154 24.33 7.46 4.09
C LYS A 154 23.91 7.65 5.55
N ALA A 155 24.12 8.84 6.13
CA ALA A 155 23.76 9.08 7.52
C ALA A 155 22.23 8.97 7.75
N PHE A 156 21.42 9.53 6.85
CA PHE A 156 19.96 9.39 6.92
C PHE A 156 19.51 7.95 6.69
N VAL A 157 20.09 7.26 5.71
CA VAL A 157 19.81 5.84 5.41
C VAL A 157 20.11 4.96 6.63
N ASP A 158 21.29 5.17 7.26
CA ASP A 158 21.70 4.42 8.44
C ASP A 158 20.75 4.68 9.63
N GLN A 159 20.38 5.95 9.88
CA GLN A 159 19.45 6.30 10.96
C GLN A 159 18.04 5.76 10.70
N ASN A 160 17.59 5.75 9.45
CA ASN A 160 16.31 5.15 9.07
C ASN A 160 16.33 3.62 9.31
N PHE A 161 17.40 2.95 8.89
CA PHE A 161 17.55 1.51 9.14
C PHE A 161 17.66 1.19 10.64
N ASP A 162 18.38 2.00 11.40
CA ASP A 162 18.54 1.79 12.85
C ASP A 162 17.19 1.75 13.58
N PHE A 163 16.25 2.60 13.17
CA PHE A 163 14.92 2.57 13.74
C PHE A 163 14.01 1.54 13.04
N TYR A 164 13.69 1.72 11.77
CA TYR A 164 12.69 0.87 11.09
C TYR A 164 13.18 -0.55 10.79
N GLY A 165 14.47 -0.72 10.57
CA GLY A 165 15.07 -2.03 10.33
C GLY A 165 15.39 -2.75 11.63
N ARG A 166 16.27 -2.17 12.44
CA ARG A 166 16.82 -2.82 13.63
C ARG A 166 15.86 -2.77 14.81
N THR A 167 15.44 -1.58 15.22
CA THR A 167 14.62 -1.43 16.43
C THR A 167 13.20 -1.98 16.23
N LEU A 168 12.55 -1.67 15.11
CA LEU A 168 11.16 -2.04 14.88
C LEU A 168 10.98 -3.46 14.35
N LYS A 169 11.87 -3.92 13.44
CA LYS A 169 11.74 -5.22 12.74
C LYS A 169 12.77 -6.26 13.19
N GLY A 170 13.71 -5.93 14.07
CA GLY A 170 14.72 -6.86 14.58
C GLY A 170 15.79 -7.28 13.56
N LYS A 171 15.95 -6.56 12.45
CA LYS A 171 16.97 -6.86 11.44
C LYS A 171 18.36 -6.56 11.99
N LYS A 172 19.34 -7.45 11.75
CA LYS A 172 20.72 -7.26 12.19
C LYS A 172 21.52 -6.35 11.25
N GLU A 173 21.32 -6.50 9.96
CA GLU A 173 22.09 -5.85 8.90
C GLU A 173 21.19 -5.29 7.81
N GLN A 174 21.67 -4.26 7.12
CA GLN A 174 21.05 -3.75 5.91
C GLN A 174 21.24 -4.77 4.77
N LYS A 175 20.31 -4.76 3.82
CA LYS A 175 20.48 -5.53 2.59
C LYS A 175 21.69 -5.02 1.79
N PRO A 176 22.38 -5.90 1.05
CA PRO A 176 23.36 -5.48 0.05
C PRO A 176 22.76 -4.46 -0.94
N LEU A 177 23.60 -3.56 -1.45
CA LEU A 177 23.14 -2.46 -2.31
C LEU A 177 22.40 -2.93 -3.56
N ASN A 178 22.83 -4.04 -4.16
CA ASN A 178 22.17 -4.63 -5.33
C ASN A 178 20.75 -5.14 -5.00
N GLU A 179 20.55 -5.76 -3.85
CA GLU A 179 19.22 -6.18 -3.42
C GLU A 179 18.34 -4.99 -3.07
N TYR A 180 18.93 -3.96 -2.44
CA TYR A 180 18.22 -2.71 -2.17
C TYR A 180 17.75 -2.03 -3.47
N ALA A 181 18.60 -1.99 -4.50
CA ALA A 181 18.24 -1.42 -5.80
C ALA A 181 17.11 -2.18 -6.49
N ILE A 182 17.07 -3.52 -6.37
CA ILE A 182 15.96 -4.34 -6.89
C ILE A 182 14.65 -4.06 -6.13
N ASP A 183 14.72 -3.99 -4.79
CA ASP A 183 13.56 -3.63 -3.97
C ASP A 183 13.03 -2.24 -4.36
N GLU A 184 13.93 -1.28 -4.58
CA GLU A 184 13.58 0.08 -4.96
C GLU A 184 12.86 0.14 -6.30
N ILE A 185 13.40 -0.50 -7.34
CA ILE A 185 12.76 -0.60 -8.66
C ILE A 185 11.40 -1.31 -8.56
N THR A 186 11.31 -2.35 -7.73
CA THR A 186 10.07 -3.10 -7.50
C THR A 186 8.99 -2.24 -6.84
N ASN A 187 9.37 -1.41 -5.87
CA ASN A 187 8.46 -0.55 -5.12
C ASN A 187 8.06 0.73 -5.90
N LEU A 188 8.89 1.17 -6.82
CA LEU A 188 8.54 2.18 -7.81
C LEU A 188 7.63 1.52 -8.86
N GLU A 189 6.67 2.25 -9.44
CA GLU A 189 5.74 1.70 -10.43
C GLU A 189 6.39 1.21 -11.75
N ILE A 190 7.72 1.18 -11.82
CA ILE A 190 8.51 0.59 -12.91
C ILE A 190 8.88 -0.89 -12.66
N GLY A 191 8.42 -1.48 -11.58
CA GLY A 191 8.64 -2.89 -11.27
C GLY A 191 8.19 -3.86 -12.38
N GLU A 192 7.23 -3.48 -13.22
CA GLU A 192 6.85 -4.29 -14.38
C GLU A 192 7.98 -4.47 -15.41
N LEU A 193 8.87 -3.48 -15.60
CA LEU A 193 10.01 -3.62 -16.47
C LEU A 193 10.96 -4.73 -16.01
N LEU A 194 11.20 -4.78 -14.68
CA LEU A 194 11.97 -5.85 -14.06
C LEU A 194 11.22 -7.19 -14.17
N GLY A 195 9.91 -7.17 -13.99
CA GLY A 195 9.04 -8.33 -14.19
C GLY A 195 9.10 -8.91 -15.58
N LYS A 196 9.10 -8.06 -16.61
CA LYS A 196 9.24 -8.48 -18.01
C LYS A 196 10.58 -9.16 -18.26
N ALA A 197 11.68 -8.54 -17.86
CA ALA A 197 13.02 -9.11 -17.99
C ALA A 197 13.17 -10.45 -17.22
N PHE A 198 12.54 -10.56 -16.05
CA PHE A 198 12.50 -11.80 -15.26
C PHE A 198 11.78 -12.92 -16.00
N VAL A 199 10.58 -12.64 -16.55
CA VAL A 199 9.77 -13.62 -17.28
C VAL A 199 10.50 -14.12 -18.52
N GLU A 200 11.08 -13.22 -19.31
CA GLU A 200 11.84 -13.57 -20.52
C GLU A 200 13.01 -14.52 -20.24
N LYS A 201 13.61 -14.42 -19.05
CA LYS A 201 14.78 -15.20 -18.67
C LYS A 201 14.46 -16.49 -17.90
N TYR A 202 13.48 -16.45 -17.03
CA TYR A 202 13.29 -17.49 -15.99
C TYR A 202 11.92 -18.19 -16.04
N TYR A 203 10.96 -17.74 -16.83
CA TYR A 203 9.63 -18.33 -16.84
C TYR A 203 9.30 -18.96 -18.18
N SER A 204 9.24 -20.28 -18.20
CA SER A 204 9.06 -21.06 -19.44
C SER A 204 7.59 -21.24 -19.82
N ALA A 205 7.32 -21.49 -21.11
CA ALA A 205 6.01 -21.88 -21.59
C ALA A 205 5.52 -23.20 -20.96
N ALA A 206 6.43 -24.11 -20.62
CA ALA A 206 6.10 -25.35 -19.90
C ALA A 206 5.59 -25.06 -18.50
N ALA A 207 6.23 -24.13 -17.75
CA ALA A 207 5.77 -23.69 -16.44
C ALA A 207 4.39 -23.04 -16.53
N GLN A 208 4.17 -22.18 -17.50
CA GLN A 208 2.86 -21.53 -17.74
C GLN A 208 1.75 -22.58 -17.97
N LYS A 209 2.02 -23.56 -18.83
CA LYS A 209 1.06 -24.65 -19.12
C LYS A 209 0.75 -25.47 -17.86
N ARG A 210 1.80 -25.90 -17.14
CA ARG A 210 1.66 -26.73 -15.95
C ARG A 210 0.87 -26.05 -14.83
N VAL A 211 1.12 -24.77 -14.60
CA VAL A 211 0.38 -23.96 -13.61
C VAL A 211 -1.09 -23.82 -14.00
N ASN A 212 -1.39 -23.60 -15.28
CA ASN A 212 -2.79 -23.55 -15.73
C ASN A 212 -3.51 -24.89 -15.48
N GLU A 213 -2.88 -26.00 -15.81
CA GLU A 213 -3.42 -27.36 -15.56
C GLU A 213 -3.65 -27.60 -14.06
N LEU A 214 -2.69 -27.20 -13.19
CA LEU A 214 -2.82 -27.30 -11.74
C LEU A 214 -4.04 -26.50 -11.23
N VAL A 215 -4.19 -25.26 -11.67
CA VAL A 215 -5.32 -24.41 -11.26
C VAL A 215 -6.64 -24.94 -11.79
N ASP A 216 -6.69 -25.46 -13.02
CA ASP A 216 -7.89 -26.10 -13.57
C ASP A 216 -8.31 -27.31 -12.71
N ASN A 217 -7.38 -28.17 -12.34
CA ASN A 217 -7.63 -29.32 -11.45
C ASN A 217 -8.12 -28.87 -10.06
N LEU A 218 -7.51 -27.83 -9.48
CA LEU A 218 -7.95 -27.26 -8.21
C LEU A 218 -9.40 -26.77 -8.27
N LEU A 219 -9.81 -26.11 -9.35
CA LEU A 219 -11.17 -25.59 -9.51
C LEU A 219 -12.19 -26.74 -9.63
N VAL A 220 -11.84 -27.84 -10.32
CA VAL A 220 -12.67 -29.05 -10.37
C VAL A 220 -12.87 -29.63 -8.96
N VAL A 221 -11.79 -29.81 -8.20
CA VAL A 221 -11.85 -30.33 -6.83
C VAL A 221 -12.62 -29.39 -5.89
N PHE A 222 -12.47 -28.06 -6.04
CA PHE A 222 -13.26 -27.10 -5.26
C PHE A 222 -14.76 -27.25 -5.53
N ARG A 223 -15.16 -27.41 -6.79
CA ARG A 223 -16.56 -27.66 -7.16
C ARG A 223 -17.11 -28.89 -6.49
N GLU A 224 -16.40 -30.03 -6.58
CA GLU A 224 -16.81 -31.28 -5.92
C GLU A 224 -16.91 -31.13 -4.41
N ARG A 225 -15.97 -30.39 -3.79
CA ARG A 225 -16.02 -30.14 -2.34
C ARG A 225 -17.23 -29.31 -1.94
N ILE A 226 -17.55 -28.23 -2.68
CA ILE A 226 -18.77 -27.44 -2.43
C ILE A 226 -20.00 -28.32 -2.45
N ASP A 227 -20.11 -29.28 -3.38
CA ASP A 227 -21.24 -30.17 -3.50
C ASP A 227 -21.37 -31.14 -2.31
N LYS A 228 -20.26 -31.53 -1.70
CA LYS A 228 -20.20 -32.44 -0.55
C LYS A 228 -20.40 -31.78 0.81
N LEU A 229 -20.39 -30.42 0.92
CA LEU A 229 -20.58 -29.73 2.19
C LEU A 229 -21.99 -29.89 2.73
N ASP A 230 -22.12 -30.44 3.92
CA ASP A 230 -23.41 -30.73 4.58
C ASP A 230 -24.03 -29.48 5.26
N TRP A 231 -23.21 -28.53 5.68
CA TRP A 231 -23.65 -27.30 6.32
C TRP A 231 -24.18 -26.21 5.37
N MET A 232 -23.96 -26.37 4.05
CA MET A 232 -24.49 -25.46 3.03
C MET A 232 -25.84 -25.91 2.50
N THR A 233 -26.78 -24.95 2.45
CA THR A 233 -28.06 -25.21 1.76
C THR A 233 -27.87 -25.36 0.23
N PRO A 234 -28.80 -26.00 -0.51
CA PRO A 234 -28.72 -26.06 -1.98
C PRO A 234 -28.60 -24.69 -2.64
N ALA A 235 -29.28 -23.67 -2.12
CA ALA A 235 -29.21 -22.30 -2.61
C ALA A 235 -27.81 -21.70 -2.39
N THR A 236 -27.21 -21.90 -1.21
CA THR A 236 -25.86 -21.43 -0.90
C THR A 236 -24.81 -22.14 -1.77
N LYS A 237 -24.94 -23.46 -1.97
CA LYS A 237 -24.05 -24.21 -2.88
C LYS A 237 -24.11 -23.67 -4.31
N LYS A 238 -25.33 -23.35 -4.81
CA LYS A 238 -25.49 -22.73 -6.13
C LYS A 238 -24.72 -21.38 -6.22
N GLN A 239 -24.85 -20.52 -5.22
CA GLN A 239 -24.11 -19.25 -5.19
C GLN A 239 -22.61 -19.45 -5.10
N ALA A 240 -22.14 -20.40 -4.29
CA ALA A 240 -20.72 -20.72 -4.19
C ALA A 240 -20.13 -21.22 -5.53
N ARG A 241 -20.87 -22.08 -6.25
CA ARG A 241 -20.48 -22.52 -7.62
C ARG A 241 -20.43 -21.34 -8.59
N ASN A 242 -21.46 -20.49 -8.62
CA ASN A 242 -21.46 -19.32 -9.49
C ASN A 242 -20.25 -18.42 -9.23
N LYS A 243 -19.88 -18.23 -7.97
CA LYS A 243 -18.68 -17.48 -7.60
C LYS A 243 -17.40 -18.15 -8.08
N LEU A 244 -17.31 -19.48 -7.93
CA LEU A 244 -16.16 -20.26 -8.40
C LEU A 244 -16.03 -20.20 -9.93
N ASP A 245 -17.15 -20.29 -10.65
CA ASP A 245 -17.18 -20.28 -12.12
C ASP A 245 -16.80 -18.92 -12.71
N SER A 246 -16.98 -17.85 -11.93
CA SER A 246 -16.65 -16.48 -12.32
C SER A 246 -15.28 -16.01 -11.80
N ILE A 247 -14.45 -16.91 -11.26
CA ILE A 247 -13.15 -16.53 -10.72
C ILE A 247 -12.18 -16.11 -11.83
N GLY A 248 -11.66 -14.88 -11.72
CA GLY A 248 -10.56 -14.42 -12.57
C GLY A 248 -9.24 -15.08 -12.20
N ARG A 249 -8.41 -15.38 -13.19
CA ARG A 249 -7.11 -16.04 -12.99
C ARG A 249 -6.00 -15.22 -13.64
N LYS A 250 -5.04 -14.80 -12.87
CA LYS A 250 -3.82 -14.12 -13.31
C LYS A 250 -2.63 -15.00 -12.94
N LEU A 251 -2.13 -15.75 -13.92
CA LEU A 251 -1.10 -16.77 -13.72
C LEU A 251 0.14 -16.41 -14.54
N GLY A 252 1.28 -16.20 -13.88
CA GLY A 252 2.56 -15.91 -14.51
C GLY A 252 2.81 -14.41 -14.68
N PHE A 253 2.28 -13.81 -15.71
CA PHE A 253 2.56 -12.41 -16.09
C PHE A 253 1.40 -11.78 -16.87
N PRO A 254 1.34 -10.42 -16.97
CA PRO A 254 0.29 -9.72 -17.69
C PRO A 254 0.46 -9.91 -19.22
N GLU A 255 -0.67 -10.06 -19.93
CA GLU A 255 -0.66 -10.10 -21.40
C GLU A 255 -0.23 -8.75 -22.01
N ARG A 256 -0.61 -7.65 -21.34
CA ARG A 256 -0.26 -6.29 -21.72
C ARG A 256 0.65 -5.66 -20.67
N TRP A 257 1.90 -5.41 -21.04
CA TRP A 257 2.85 -4.70 -20.20
C TRP A 257 2.58 -3.19 -20.21
N GLU A 258 2.90 -2.54 -19.08
CA GLU A 258 2.81 -1.09 -18.96
C GLU A 258 3.83 -0.39 -19.89
N ASP A 259 3.40 0.70 -20.53
CA ASP A 259 4.26 1.54 -21.37
C ASP A 259 4.85 2.70 -20.57
N TYR A 260 6.16 2.68 -20.40
CA TYR A 260 6.94 3.72 -19.72
C TYR A 260 7.73 4.60 -20.71
N SER A 261 7.47 4.53 -22.01
CA SER A 261 8.21 5.27 -23.05
C SER A 261 8.15 6.80 -22.89
N SER A 262 7.14 7.31 -22.21
CA SER A 262 7.00 8.74 -21.91
C SER A 262 7.89 9.23 -20.77
N LEU A 263 8.55 8.33 -20.02
CA LEU A 263 9.38 8.68 -18.88
C LEU A 263 10.85 8.79 -19.30
N THR A 264 11.50 9.87 -18.87
CA THR A 264 12.92 10.08 -19.07
C THR A 264 13.60 10.18 -17.70
N PHE A 265 14.43 9.20 -17.38
CA PHE A 265 15.21 9.16 -16.15
C PHE A 265 16.54 9.88 -16.33
N ASN A 266 16.97 10.58 -15.27
CA ASN A 266 18.29 11.20 -15.19
C ASN A 266 19.19 10.34 -14.30
N PRO A 267 20.28 9.72 -14.81
CA PRO A 267 21.19 8.89 -14.00
C PRO A 267 21.85 9.62 -12.85
N GLU A 268 21.99 10.95 -12.95
CA GLU A 268 22.66 11.79 -11.97
C GLU A 268 21.68 12.38 -10.92
N ASP A 269 20.37 12.20 -11.09
CA ASP A 269 19.35 12.76 -10.19
C ASP A 269 18.40 11.70 -9.64
N TYR A 270 18.87 10.92 -8.66
CA TYR A 270 18.11 9.86 -8.03
C TYR A 270 16.80 10.38 -7.39
N ILE A 271 16.87 11.49 -6.64
CA ILE A 271 15.67 12.07 -5.99
C ILE A 271 14.69 12.63 -7.03
N GLY A 272 15.20 13.23 -8.11
CA GLY A 272 14.37 13.66 -9.24
C GLY A 272 13.63 12.50 -9.88
N ASN A 273 14.28 11.35 -10.06
CA ASN A 273 13.67 10.14 -10.58
C ASN A 273 12.56 9.60 -9.66
N ILE A 274 12.77 9.57 -8.34
CA ILE A 274 11.73 9.19 -7.36
C ILE A 274 10.52 10.13 -7.48
N LYS A 275 10.76 11.45 -7.54
CA LYS A 275 9.69 12.43 -7.72
C LYS A 275 8.96 12.28 -9.06
N LEU A 276 9.69 11.96 -10.14
CA LEU A 276 9.11 11.68 -11.45
C LEU A 276 8.13 10.50 -11.36
N MET A 277 8.55 9.41 -10.74
CA MET A 277 7.71 8.23 -10.56
C MET A 277 6.50 8.50 -9.67
N ALA A 278 6.68 9.20 -8.56
CA ALA A 278 5.57 9.58 -7.70
C ALA A 278 4.51 10.43 -8.43
N ARG A 279 4.95 11.35 -9.29
CA ARG A 279 4.03 12.15 -10.13
C ARG A 279 3.31 11.29 -11.16
N TYR A 280 4.05 10.43 -11.85
CA TYR A 280 3.49 9.50 -12.84
C TYR A 280 2.40 8.62 -12.21
N SER A 281 2.72 7.93 -11.11
CA SER A 281 1.79 7.10 -10.35
C SER A 281 0.54 7.86 -9.92
N ASN A 282 0.72 9.06 -9.36
CA ASN A 282 -0.40 9.87 -8.91
C ASN A 282 -1.30 10.29 -10.07
N GLN A 283 -0.74 10.77 -11.17
CA GLN A 283 -1.49 11.16 -12.37
C GLN A 283 -2.26 9.98 -12.97
N LYS A 284 -1.61 8.83 -13.08
CA LYS A 284 -2.21 7.59 -13.55
C LYS A 284 -3.38 7.17 -12.65
N ASN A 285 -3.19 7.17 -11.33
CA ASN A 285 -4.22 6.81 -10.36
C ASN A 285 -5.42 7.77 -10.41
N LEU A 286 -5.17 9.09 -10.47
CA LEU A 286 -6.24 10.08 -10.59
C LEU A 286 -7.00 9.96 -11.92
N ALA A 287 -6.31 9.59 -13.00
CA ALA A 287 -6.93 9.38 -14.31
C ALA A 287 -7.86 8.16 -14.36
N GLU A 288 -7.74 7.22 -13.42
CA GLU A 288 -8.61 6.02 -13.33
C GLU A 288 -9.98 6.33 -12.71
N LEU A 289 -10.14 7.44 -12.03
CA LEU A 289 -11.39 7.80 -11.35
C LEU A 289 -12.58 7.82 -12.34
N ASN A 290 -13.68 7.19 -11.95
CA ASN A 290 -14.92 7.04 -12.74
C ASN A 290 -14.79 6.20 -14.04
N LYS A 291 -13.60 5.73 -14.40
CA LYS A 291 -13.43 4.81 -15.53
C LYS A 291 -13.92 3.40 -15.18
N PRO A 292 -14.29 2.59 -16.19
CA PRO A 292 -14.50 1.17 -15.98
C PRO A 292 -13.27 0.52 -15.33
N VAL A 293 -13.53 -0.48 -14.48
CA VAL A 293 -12.45 -1.25 -13.85
C VAL A 293 -11.70 -2.05 -14.93
N ASP A 294 -10.40 -1.86 -15.03
CA ASP A 294 -9.51 -2.67 -15.88
C ASP A 294 -9.20 -3.98 -15.16
N LYS A 295 -9.84 -5.06 -15.62
CA LYS A 295 -9.64 -6.39 -15.06
C LYS A 295 -8.31 -7.04 -15.46
N GLU A 296 -7.62 -6.50 -16.47
CA GLU A 296 -6.32 -7.02 -16.90
C GLU A 296 -5.15 -6.45 -16.07
N LYS A 297 -5.40 -5.37 -15.34
CA LYS A 297 -4.38 -4.73 -14.49
C LYS A 297 -3.96 -5.64 -13.35
N TRP A 298 -2.67 -5.92 -13.24
CA TRP A 298 -2.08 -6.70 -12.15
C TRP A 298 -1.83 -5.83 -10.91
N GLY A 299 -2.01 -6.44 -9.72
CA GLY A 299 -1.75 -5.78 -8.44
C GLY A 299 -0.29 -5.84 -7.98
N MET A 300 0.57 -6.58 -8.70
CA MET A 300 2.00 -6.70 -8.40
C MET A 300 2.79 -7.16 -9.62
N PRO A 301 4.09 -6.78 -9.72
CA PRO A 301 4.96 -7.19 -10.82
C PRO A 301 5.20 -8.71 -10.88
N ALA A 302 5.47 -9.21 -12.10
CA ALA A 302 5.60 -10.64 -12.37
C ALA A 302 6.78 -11.34 -11.65
N HIS A 303 7.83 -10.62 -11.26
CA HIS A 303 9.00 -11.19 -10.55
C HIS A 303 8.78 -11.36 -9.05
N MET A 304 7.67 -10.88 -8.49
CA MET A 304 7.42 -10.97 -7.06
C MET A 304 7.14 -12.39 -6.59
N VAL A 305 7.78 -12.80 -5.50
CA VAL A 305 7.50 -14.05 -4.78
C VAL A 305 6.33 -13.79 -3.84
N ASN A 306 5.12 -13.78 -4.39
CA ASN A 306 3.88 -13.50 -3.66
C ASN A 306 2.67 -14.01 -4.46
N ALA A 307 1.47 -13.95 -3.85
CA ALA A 307 0.18 -14.23 -4.46
C ALA A 307 -0.91 -13.41 -3.78
N TYR A 308 -2.03 -13.17 -4.47
CA TYR A 308 -3.18 -12.52 -3.84
C TYR A 308 -4.52 -13.08 -4.34
N TYR A 309 -5.55 -12.89 -3.51
CA TYR A 309 -6.95 -12.94 -3.92
C TYR A 309 -7.56 -11.55 -3.77
N HIS A 310 -8.20 -11.05 -4.83
CA HIS A 310 -8.89 -9.77 -4.83
C HIS A 310 -10.40 -9.97 -4.73
N PRO A 311 -11.03 -9.73 -3.57
CA PRO A 311 -12.44 -10.09 -3.34
C PRO A 311 -13.42 -9.29 -4.20
N LEU A 312 -13.14 -8.03 -4.51
CA LEU A 312 -14.02 -7.20 -5.33
C LEU A 312 -13.99 -7.58 -6.82
N LEU A 313 -12.86 -8.11 -7.30
CA LEU A 313 -12.71 -8.61 -8.67
C LEU A 313 -13.00 -10.11 -8.77
N ASN A 314 -13.09 -10.79 -7.65
CA ASN A 314 -13.18 -12.26 -7.55
C ASN A 314 -12.06 -12.93 -8.36
N GLU A 315 -10.82 -12.53 -8.14
CA GLU A 315 -9.66 -13.03 -8.88
C GLU A 315 -8.55 -13.53 -7.97
N ILE A 316 -7.81 -14.52 -8.45
CA ILE A 316 -6.55 -14.99 -7.89
C ILE A 316 -5.41 -14.57 -8.81
N ALA A 317 -4.27 -14.20 -8.21
CA ALA A 317 -3.07 -13.86 -8.96
C ALA A 317 -1.84 -14.55 -8.37
N PHE A 318 -1.08 -15.19 -9.24
CA PHE A 318 0.18 -15.87 -8.93
C PHE A 318 1.23 -15.40 -9.93
N PRO A 319 2.07 -14.41 -9.57
CA PRO A 319 3.17 -13.95 -10.42
C PRO A 319 4.20 -15.05 -10.71
N ALA A 320 4.91 -14.94 -11.83
CA ALA A 320 5.94 -15.88 -12.25
C ALA A 320 7.03 -16.10 -11.18
N GLY A 321 7.28 -15.08 -10.33
CA GLY A 321 8.29 -15.15 -9.27
C GLY A 321 8.00 -16.20 -8.20
N ILE A 322 6.72 -16.44 -7.85
CA ILE A 322 6.37 -17.50 -6.89
C ILE A 322 6.33 -18.88 -7.55
N MET A 323 6.25 -18.92 -8.88
CA MET A 323 6.23 -20.16 -9.67
C MET A 323 7.65 -20.61 -10.00
N GLN A 324 8.49 -20.65 -9.00
CA GLN A 324 9.89 -21.10 -9.02
C GLN A 324 10.16 -21.97 -7.80
N PRO A 325 11.18 -22.86 -7.87
CA PRO A 325 11.61 -23.61 -6.68
C PRO A 325 11.93 -22.67 -5.50
N PRO A 326 11.58 -23.02 -4.26
CA PRO A 326 10.98 -24.30 -3.82
C PRO A 326 9.45 -24.36 -3.86
N PHE A 327 8.75 -23.31 -4.31
CA PHE A 327 7.28 -23.25 -4.28
C PHE A 327 6.62 -24.01 -5.43
N PHE A 328 7.26 -24.01 -6.59
CA PHE A 328 6.79 -24.70 -7.79
C PHE A 328 7.97 -25.23 -8.60
N ASP A 329 7.89 -26.46 -9.08
CA ASP A 329 8.85 -27.06 -9.97
C ASP A 329 8.11 -27.79 -11.10
N VAL A 330 8.49 -27.50 -12.35
CA VAL A 330 7.86 -28.09 -13.56
C VAL A 330 8.03 -29.61 -13.60
N GLU A 331 9.12 -30.11 -13.03
CA GLU A 331 9.47 -31.54 -13.05
C GLU A 331 8.86 -32.33 -11.87
N SER A 332 8.28 -31.62 -10.87
CA SER A 332 7.65 -32.28 -9.73
C SER A 332 6.31 -32.91 -10.10
N GLU A 333 5.96 -34.00 -9.40
CA GLU A 333 4.60 -34.57 -9.44
C GLU A 333 3.59 -33.61 -8.77
N ASP A 334 2.31 -33.72 -9.16
CA ASP A 334 1.19 -32.92 -8.60
C ASP A 334 0.84 -33.33 -7.16
#